data_14cb004705a713de33a374a4e3a75a91
#
_entry.id   14cb004705a713de33a374a4e3a75a91
#
_cell.length_a   1.000
_cell.length_b   1.000
_cell.length_c   1.000
_cell.angle_alpha   90.00
_cell.angle_beta   90.00
_cell.angle_gamma   90.00
#
_symmetry.space_group_name_H-M   'P 1'
#
loop_
_entity.id
_entity.type
_entity.pdbx_description
1 polymer ?
#
loop_
_entity_poly.entity_id
_entity_poly.type
_entity_poly.pdbx_seq_one_letter_code
_entity_poly.pdbx_strand_id
1 'polypeptide(L)'
;MREVFQQELREVQERLVEIAGLVADSMGRATTAFNDSDIALAEQVIAGDAVVDTAAKTLDELAIDILARQQPVARDLRIVVSALRISASLERMGDMAGHIAQLARYRFPDKVVPKTLRPTFRELGRLDTEIAQRLVALLTTQDVSIAEEIRDLDDEVDALHLSVFDKVLGETW
;
A
#
# COMPACT_ATOMS: atom_id res chain seq x y z
N MET A 1 34.53 -0.40 6.82
CA MET A 1 33.69 -1.60 6.64
C MET A 1 32.36 -1.47 7.43
N ARG A 2 32.39 -1.35 8.77
CA ARG A 2 31.17 -1.25 9.59
C ARG A 2 30.31 0.00 9.31
N GLU A 3 30.92 1.14 9.03
CA GLU A 3 30.20 2.39 8.71
C GLU A 3 29.47 2.30 7.37
N VAL A 4 30.10 1.71 6.35
CA VAL A 4 29.47 1.50 5.03
C VAL A 4 28.26 0.58 5.16
N PHE A 5 28.39 -0.51 5.90
CA PHE A 5 27.28 -1.43 6.14
C PHE A 5 26.11 -0.76 6.89
N GLN A 6 26.38 0.07 7.90
CA GLN A 6 25.34 0.81 8.59
C GLN A 6 24.67 1.87 7.70
N GLN A 7 25.40 2.42 6.76
CA GLN A 7 24.83 3.33 5.77
C GLN A 7 23.94 2.60 4.78
N GLU A 8 24.34 1.41 4.31
CA GLU A 8 23.51 0.56 3.44
C GLU A 8 22.20 0.14 4.13
N LEU A 9 22.21 -0.18 5.43
CA LEU A 9 21.00 -0.48 6.19
C LEU A 9 20.07 0.75 6.32
N ARG A 10 20.63 1.95 6.48
CA ARG A 10 19.81 3.18 6.47
C ARG A 10 19.20 3.42 5.09
N GLU A 11 19.94 3.20 4.02
CA GLU A 11 19.44 3.32 2.66
C GLU A 11 18.26 2.34 2.40
N VAL A 12 18.35 1.10 2.88
CA VAL A 12 17.22 0.15 2.82
C VAL A 12 15.99 0.72 3.51
N GLN A 13 16.16 1.32 4.70
CA GLN A 13 15.06 1.94 5.44
C GLN A 13 14.45 3.13 4.70
N GLU A 14 15.28 4.01 4.15
CA GLU A 14 14.85 5.19 3.39
C GLU A 14 14.05 4.79 2.15
N ARG A 15 14.49 3.76 1.42
CA ARG A 15 13.77 3.21 0.26
C ARG A 15 12.43 2.58 0.63
N LEU A 16 12.34 1.90 1.77
CA LEU A 16 11.05 1.39 2.26
C LEU A 16 10.06 2.53 2.51
N VAL A 17 10.50 3.62 3.14
CA VAL A 17 9.68 4.82 3.39
C VAL A 17 9.24 5.46 2.07
N GLU A 18 10.15 5.54 1.08
CA GLU A 18 9.84 6.05 -0.26
C GLU A 18 8.73 5.21 -0.94
N ILE A 19 8.88 3.89 -0.97
CA ILE A 19 7.89 2.97 -1.57
C ILE A 19 6.54 3.12 -0.85
N ALA A 20 6.53 3.14 0.47
CA ALA A 20 5.31 3.33 1.26
C ALA A 20 4.62 4.67 0.95
N GLY A 21 5.39 5.74 0.76
CA GLY A 21 4.89 7.05 0.35
C GLY A 21 4.21 7.02 -1.03
N LEU A 22 4.84 6.36 -2.00
CA LEU A 22 4.28 6.16 -3.35
C LEU A 22 2.97 5.37 -3.29
N VAL A 23 2.92 4.31 -2.50
CA VAL A 23 1.72 3.48 -2.32
C VAL A 23 0.60 4.26 -1.64
N ALA A 24 0.89 5.04 -0.60
CA ALA A 24 -0.10 5.86 0.08
C ALA A 24 -0.70 6.94 -0.84
N ASP A 25 0.11 7.59 -1.68
CA ASP A 25 -0.38 8.52 -2.71
C ASP A 25 -1.27 7.79 -3.74
N SER A 26 -0.82 6.66 -4.26
CA SER A 26 -1.57 5.85 -5.21
C SER A 26 -2.91 5.40 -4.65
N MET A 27 -2.98 4.95 -3.40
CA MET A 27 -4.21 4.53 -2.73
C MET A 27 -5.20 5.69 -2.56
N GLY A 28 -4.74 6.84 -2.11
CA GLY A 28 -5.58 8.04 -1.95
C GLY A 28 -6.17 8.53 -3.29
N ARG A 29 -5.34 8.54 -4.34
CA ARG A 29 -5.76 8.94 -5.69
C ARG A 29 -6.68 7.91 -6.33
N ALA A 30 -6.41 6.61 -6.17
CA ALA A 30 -7.27 5.53 -6.64
C ALA A 30 -8.65 5.60 -5.99
N THR A 31 -8.70 5.82 -4.67
CA THR A 31 -9.96 6.02 -3.90
C THR A 31 -10.76 7.21 -4.42
N THR A 32 -10.11 8.33 -4.70
CA THR A 32 -10.75 9.52 -5.28
C THR A 32 -11.30 9.23 -6.68
N ALA A 33 -10.47 8.64 -7.55
CA ALA A 33 -10.86 8.29 -8.91
C ALA A 33 -12.07 7.33 -8.93
N PHE A 34 -12.07 6.34 -8.04
CA PHE A 34 -13.15 5.38 -7.89
C PHE A 34 -14.46 6.04 -7.44
N ASN A 35 -14.40 6.88 -6.41
CA ASN A 35 -15.60 7.54 -5.86
C ASN A 35 -16.21 8.57 -6.80
N ASP A 36 -15.36 9.32 -7.50
CA ASP A 36 -15.78 10.46 -8.32
C ASP A 36 -15.94 10.12 -9.81
N SER A 37 -15.49 8.92 -10.23
CA SER A 37 -15.40 8.51 -11.64
C SER A 37 -14.45 9.43 -12.42
N ASP A 38 -13.33 9.82 -11.79
CA ASP A 38 -12.31 10.66 -12.41
C ASP A 38 -11.35 9.80 -13.24
N ILE A 39 -11.59 9.78 -14.54
CA ILE A 39 -10.77 9.03 -15.51
C ILE A 39 -9.34 9.56 -15.59
N ALA A 40 -9.17 10.89 -15.58
CA ALA A 40 -7.84 11.46 -15.72
C ALA A 40 -6.96 11.07 -14.54
N LEU A 41 -7.53 11.07 -13.33
CA LEU A 41 -6.85 10.63 -12.13
C LEU A 41 -6.61 9.11 -12.15
N ALA A 42 -7.58 8.31 -12.60
CA ALA A 42 -7.44 6.86 -12.74
C ALA A 42 -6.28 6.48 -13.68
N GLU A 43 -6.19 7.13 -14.84
CA GLU A 43 -5.09 6.89 -15.80
C GLU A 43 -3.72 7.27 -15.20
N GLN A 44 -3.65 8.32 -14.40
CA GLN A 44 -2.40 8.69 -13.72
C GLN A 44 -1.99 7.65 -12.67
N VAL A 45 -2.94 7.08 -11.89
CA VAL A 45 -2.64 6.01 -10.94
C VAL A 45 -2.13 4.76 -11.66
N ILE A 46 -2.83 4.35 -12.73
CA ILE A 46 -2.44 3.17 -13.53
C ILE A 46 -1.04 3.37 -14.15
N ALA A 47 -0.74 4.55 -14.66
CA ALA A 47 0.58 4.84 -15.22
C ALA A 47 1.68 4.94 -14.15
N GLY A 48 1.30 5.33 -12.93
CA GLY A 48 2.22 5.47 -11.78
C GLY A 48 2.67 4.15 -11.16
N ASP A 49 1.97 3.05 -11.42
CA ASP A 49 2.25 1.72 -10.88
C ASP A 49 3.70 1.27 -11.18
N ALA A 50 4.16 1.47 -12.41
CA ALA A 50 5.54 1.17 -12.81
C ALA A 50 6.63 1.90 -11.98
N VAL A 51 6.28 3.00 -11.31
CA VAL A 51 7.21 3.71 -10.41
C VAL A 51 7.39 2.94 -9.11
N VAL A 52 6.29 2.40 -8.56
CA VAL A 52 6.32 1.54 -7.36
C VAL A 52 7.12 0.28 -7.65
N ASP A 53 6.86 -0.40 -8.77
CA ASP A 53 7.60 -1.60 -9.20
C ASP A 53 9.10 -1.34 -9.31
N THR A 54 9.47 -0.22 -9.94
CA THR A 54 10.88 0.15 -10.12
C THR A 54 11.54 0.40 -8.76
N ALA A 55 10.86 1.11 -7.85
CA ALA A 55 11.39 1.39 -6.53
C ALA A 55 11.55 0.10 -5.70
N ALA A 56 10.56 -0.80 -5.73
CA ALA A 56 10.61 -2.11 -5.07
C ALA A 56 11.78 -2.96 -5.61
N LYS A 57 11.91 -3.06 -6.93
CA LYS A 57 13.01 -3.78 -7.57
C LYS A 57 14.38 -3.23 -7.18
N THR A 58 14.53 -1.91 -7.12
CA THR A 58 15.79 -1.27 -6.74
C THR A 58 16.15 -1.56 -5.28
N LEU A 59 15.16 -1.62 -4.39
CA LEU A 59 15.37 -2.04 -3.00
C LEU A 59 15.79 -3.51 -2.91
N ASP A 60 15.13 -4.39 -3.68
CA ASP A 60 15.48 -5.82 -3.71
C ASP A 60 16.91 -6.05 -4.19
N GLU A 61 17.35 -5.36 -5.25
CA GLU A 61 18.71 -5.41 -5.74
C GLU A 61 19.73 -4.96 -4.66
N LEU A 62 19.45 -3.86 -3.95
CA LEU A 62 20.26 -3.38 -2.85
C LEU A 62 20.33 -4.41 -1.70
N ALA A 63 19.20 -4.96 -1.30
CA ALA A 63 19.12 -5.93 -0.21
C ALA A 63 19.89 -7.23 -0.54
N ILE A 64 19.76 -7.74 -1.77
CA ILE A 64 20.48 -8.92 -2.25
C ILE A 64 22.00 -8.65 -2.27
N ASP A 65 22.43 -7.48 -2.73
CA ASP A 65 23.83 -7.09 -2.76
C ASP A 65 24.44 -6.99 -1.35
N ILE A 66 23.68 -6.44 -0.38
CA ILE A 66 24.05 -6.44 1.04
C ILE A 66 24.23 -7.87 1.56
N LEU A 67 23.28 -8.78 1.28
CA LEU A 67 23.37 -10.18 1.70
C LEU A 67 24.61 -10.87 1.13
N ALA A 68 24.91 -10.63 -0.15
CA ALA A 68 26.04 -11.25 -0.84
C ALA A 68 27.40 -10.73 -0.34
N ARG A 69 27.53 -9.42 -0.13
CA ARG A 69 28.82 -8.79 0.20
C ARG A 69 29.13 -8.74 1.69
N GLN A 70 28.10 -8.50 2.51
CA GLN A 70 28.29 -8.23 3.94
C GLN A 70 28.05 -9.46 4.84
N GLN A 71 27.37 -10.49 4.33
CA GLN A 71 27.00 -11.70 5.07
C GLN A 71 26.42 -11.38 6.47
N PRO A 72 25.36 -10.54 6.55
CA PRO A 72 24.82 -10.11 7.84
C PRO A 72 24.31 -11.30 8.65
N VAL A 73 24.37 -11.18 9.98
CA VAL A 73 23.95 -12.23 10.92
C VAL A 73 22.94 -11.68 11.92
N ALA A 74 22.19 -12.59 12.53
CA ALA A 74 21.27 -12.30 13.63
C ALA A 74 20.31 -11.11 13.33
N ARG A 75 20.48 -9.99 14.04
CA ARG A 75 19.60 -8.81 13.92
C ARG A 75 19.65 -8.20 12.52
N ASP A 76 20.85 -8.01 11.99
CA ASP A 76 21.05 -7.32 10.70
C ASP A 76 20.49 -8.16 9.54
N LEU A 77 20.65 -9.48 9.59
CA LEU A 77 20.01 -10.39 8.64
C LEU A 77 18.48 -10.27 8.68
N ARG A 78 17.90 -10.21 9.89
CA ARG A 78 16.44 -10.05 10.02
C ARG A 78 15.96 -8.72 9.45
N ILE A 79 16.69 -7.63 9.63
CA ILE A 79 16.35 -6.32 9.05
C ILE A 79 16.27 -6.43 7.52
N VAL A 80 17.29 -6.96 6.87
CA VAL A 80 17.33 -7.06 5.40
C VAL A 80 16.23 -7.99 4.88
N VAL A 81 16.02 -9.15 5.50
CA VAL A 81 14.97 -10.10 5.10
C VAL A 81 13.57 -9.52 5.34
N SER A 82 13.36 -8.77 6.43
CA SER A 82 12.09 -8.09 6.69
C SER A 82 11.83 -6.99 5.66
N ALA A 83 12.88 -6.25 5.27
CA ALA A 83 12.76 -5.22 4.24
C ALA A 83 12.29 -5.79 2.90
N LEU A 84 12.85 -6.92 2.45
CA LEU A 84 12.40 -7.63 1.25
C LEU A 84 10.91 -8.03 1.33
N ARG A 85 10.47 -8.54 2.47
CA ARG A 85 9.07 -8.94 2.67
C ARG A 85 8.12 -7.74 2.67
N ILE A 86 8.53 -6.65 3.32
CA ILE A 86 7.74 -5.41 3.36
C ILE A 86 7.67 -4.80 1.96
N SER A 87 8.79 -4.76 1.22
CA SER A 87 8.85 -4.30 -0.17
C SER A 87 7.84 -5.02 -1.05
N ALA A 88 7.83 -6.36 -1.02
CA ALA A 88 6.88 -7.17 -1.78
C ALA A 88 5.41 -6.92 -1.37
N SER A 89 5.14 -6.66 -0.08
CA SER A 89 3.78 -6.32 0.38
C SER A 89 3.36 -4.93 -0.08
N LEU A 90 4.27 -3.95 -0.07
CA LEU A 90 4.03 -2.59 -0.54
C LEU A 90 3.76 -2.56 -2.05
N GLU A 91 4.55 -3.29 -2.85
CA GLU A 91 4.32 -3.44 -4.29
C GLU A 91 2.92 -4.01 -4.54
N ARG A 92 2.53 -5.07 -3.85
CA ARG A 92 1.18 -5.62 -3.96
C ARG A 92 0.07 -4.64 -3.56
N MET A 93 0.31 -3.78 -2.58
CA MET A 93 -0.65 -2.69 -2.25
C MET A 93 -0.75 -1.67 -3.40
N GLY A 94 0.36 -1.34 -4.07
CA GLY A 94 0.39 -0.52 -5.27
C GLY A 94 -0.44 -1.12 -6.40
N ASP A 95 -0.23 -2.41 -6.72
CA ASP A 95 -1.05 -3.18 -7.66
C ASP A 95 -2.55 -3.06 -7.38
N MET A 96 -2.95 -3.22 -6.09
CA MET A 96 -4.36 -3.11 -5.70
C MET A 96 -4.90 -1.70 -5.93
N ALA A 97 -4.13 -0.65 -5.66
CA ALA A 97 -4.52 0.73 -5.98
C ALA A 97 -4.72 0.91 -7.51
N GLY A 98 -3.82 0.35 -8.32
CA GLY A 98 -3.95 0.30 -9.77
C GLY A 98 -5.24 -0.41 -10.23
N HIS A 99 -5.58 -1.54 -9.61
CA HIS A 99 -6.82 -2.27 -9.91
C HIS A 99 -8.07 -1.46 -9.54
N ILE A 100 -8.08 -0.75 -8.41
CA ILE A 100 -9.17 0.14 -8.02
C ILE A 100 -9.36 1.25 -9.06
N ALA A 101 -8.28 1.86 -9.53
CA ALA A 101 -8.31 2.86 -10.59
C ALA A 101 -8.82 2.29 -11.92
N GLN A 102 -8.44 1.07 -12.28
CA GLN A 102 -8.94 0.38 -13.48
C GLN A 102 -10.47 0.19 -13.43
N LEU A 103 -11.04 -0.12 -12.27
CA LEU A 103 -12.51 -0.23 -12.10
C LEU A 103 -13.21 1.09 -12.42
N ALA A 104 -12.67 2.24 -11.97
CA ALA A 104 -13.18 3.55 -12.33
C ALA A 104 -13.17 3.78 -13.85
N ARG A 105 -12.06 3.42 -14.52
CA ARG A 105 -11.92 3.51 -15.97
C ARG A 105 -12.90 2.65 -16.74
N TYR A 106 -13.10 1.39 -16.34
CA TYR A 106 -14.00 0.47 -17.02
C TYR A 106 -15.48 0.84 -16.89
N ARG A 107 -15.86 1.50 -15.82
CA ARG A 107 -17.26 1.86 -15.56
C ARG A 107 -17.64 3.24 -16.05
N PHE A 108 -16.70 4.06 -16.43
CA PHE A 108 -16.98 5.42 -16.93
C PHE A 108 -17.96 5.41 -18.10
N PRO A 109 -18.95 6.33 -18.19
CA PRO A 109 -19.20 7.46 -17.27
C PRO A 109 -19.98 7.09 -15.99
N ASP A 110 -20.37 5.83 -15.83
CA ASP A 110 -21.14 5.36 -14.68
C ASP A 110 -20.27 5.25 -13.42
N LYS A 111 -20.94 5.27 -12.26
CA LYS A 111 -20.27 4.97 -11.00
C LYS A 111 -19.97 3.47 -10.89
N VAL A 112 -18.84 3.15 -10.25
CA VAL A 112 -18.37 1.75 -10.09
C VAL A 112 -19.38 0.93 -9.27
N VAL A 113 -19.89 1.52 -8.18
CA VAL A 113 -20.81 0.83 -7.26
C VAL A 113 -22.22 1.41 -7.29
N PRO A 114 -23.24 0.56 -7.04
CA PRO A 114 -24.62 0.99 -6.88
C PRO A 114 -24.77 2.02 -5.75
N LYS A 115 -25.82 2.85 -5.86
CA LYS A 115 -26.04 3.97 -4.92
C LYS A 115 -26.11 3.51 -3.45
N THR A 116 -26.67 2.34 -3.20
CA THR A 116 -26.83 1.74 -1.86
C THR A 116 -25.51 1.38 -1.19
N LEU A 117 -24.47 1.03 -1.95
CA LEU A 117 -23.16 0.64 -1.43
C LEU A 117 -22.13 1.79 -1.42
N ARG A 118 -22.41 2.92 -2.08
CA ARG A 118 -21.43 4.03 -2.15
C ARG A 118 -20.93 4.53 -0.81
N PRO A 119 -21.77 4.67 0.24
CA PRO A 119 -21.27 5.08 1.55
C PRO A 119 -20.28 4.08 2.14
N THR A 120 -20.54 2.78 2.01
CA THR A 120 -19.67 1.71 2.50
C THR A 120 -18.31 1.70 1.77
N PHE A 121 -18.32 1.78 0.44
CA PHE A 121 -17.07 1.83 -0.34
C PHE A 121 -16.30 3.13 -0.15
N ARG A 122 -16.97 4.24 0.12
CA ARG A 122 -16.29 5.50 0.47
C ARG A 122 -15.56 5.38 1.81
N GLU A 123 -16.18 4.73 2.79
CA GLU A 123 -15.57 4.51 4.09
C GLU A 123 -14.41 3.49 4.00
N LEU A 124 -14.56 2.39 3.26
CA LEU A 124 -13.45 1.47 2.97
C LEU A 124 -12.25 2.22 2.39
N GLY A 125 -12.45 3.00 1.33
CA GLY A 125 -11.35 3.76 0.72
C GLY A 125 -10.72 4.80 1.64
N ARG A 126 -11.49 5.40 2.57
CA ARG A 126 -10.96 6.29 3.61
C ARG A 126 -10.05 5.53 4.57
N LEU A 127 -10.49 4.38 5.07
CA LEU A 127 -9.72 3.54 5.99
C LEU A 127 -8.45 3.00 5.32
N ASP A 128 -8.54 2.46 4.11
CA ASP A 128 -7.39 1.96 3.35
C ASP A 128 -6.34 3.06 3.13
N THR A 129 -6.79 4.28 2.81
CA THR A 129 -5.90 5.44 2.66
C THR A 129 -5.25 5.81 4.00
N GLU A 130 -6.01 5.77 5.09
CA GLU A 130 -5.49 6.06 6.44
C GLU A 130 -4.47 5.00 6.87
N ILE A 131 -4.73 3.71 6.65
CA ILE A 131 -3.80 2.61 6.91
C ILE A 131 -2.49 2.82 6.13
N ALA A 132 -2.57 3.15 4.85
CA ALA A 132 -1.39 3.40 4.03
C ALA A 132 -0.56 4.59 4.56
N GLN A 133 -1.20 5.67 5.01
CA GLN A 133 -0.53 6.82 5.61
C GLN A 133 0.14 6.48 6.95
N ARG A 134 -0.54 5.69 7.80
CA ARG A 134 0.03 5.22 9.08
C ARG A 134 1.21 4.29 8.85
N LEU A 135 1.19 3.48 7.79
CA LEU A 135 2.32 2.63 7.42
C LEU A 135 3.56 3.47 7.05
N VAL A 136 3.40 4.58 6.36
CA VAL A 136 4.50 5.54 6.12
C VAL A 136 5.04 6.08 7.44
N ALA A 137 4.16 6.49 8.36
CA ALA A 137 4.56 6.98 9.68
C ALA A 137 5.28 5.90 10.50
N LEU A 138 4.77 4.67 10.52
CA LEU A 138 5.39 3.51 11.19
C LEU A 138 6.81 3.25 10.66
N LEU A 139 6.97 3.20 9.35
CA LEU A 139 8.28 2.96 8.73
C LEU A 139 9.24 4.12 8.96
N THR A 140 8.75 5.37 9.01
CA THR A 140 9.57 6.55 9.25
C THR A 140 10.04 6.66 10.70
N THR A 141 9.13 6.45 11.64
CA THR A 141 9.39 6.67 13.07
C THR A 141 9.84 5.41 13.81
N GLN A 142 9.53 4.22 13.27
CA GLN A 142 9.70 2.92 13.90
C GLN A 142 8.95 2.81 15.26
N ASP A 143 7.87 3.57 15.41
CA ASP A 143 7.00 3.52 16.59
C ASP A 143 6.01 2.35 16.45
N VAL A 144 6.23 1.31 17.24
CA VAL A 144 5.44 0.07 17.21
C VAL A 144 3.97 0.31 17.60
N SER A 145 3.65 1.38 18.36
CA SER A 145 2.26 1.70 18.69
C SER A 145 1.40 1.97 17.45
N ILE A 146 1.99 2.53 16.38
CA ILE A 146 1.30 2.75 15.11
C ILE A 146 0.87 1.41 14.47
N ALA A 147 1.61 0.33 14.68
CA ALA A 147 1.23 -0.99 14.17
C ALA A 147 -0.05 -1.52 14.85
N GLU A 148 -0.27 -1.19 16.14
CA GLU A 148 -1.52 -1.51 16.84
C GLU A 148 -2.69 -0.70 16.28
N GLU A 149 -2.48 0.59 16.02
CA GLU A 149 -3.49 1.45 15.38
C GLU A 149 -3.88 0.96 13.98
N ILE A 150 -2.89 0.51 13.18
CA ILE A 150 -3.15 -0.08 11.85
C ILE A 150 -4.01 -1.32 11.98
N ARG A 151 -3.74 -2.19 12.94
CA ARG A 151 -4.52 -3.40 13.17
C ARG A 151 -5.97 -3.08 13.54
N ASP A 152 -6.18 -2.09 14.41
CA ASP A 152 -7.52 -1.69 14.80
C ASP A 152 -8.33 -1.12 13.61
N LEU A 153 -7.68 -0.37 12.70
CA LEU A 153 -8.30 0.09 11.45
C LEU A 153 -8.59 -1.07 10.47
N ASP A 154 -7.73 -2.07 10.42
CA ASP A 154 -7.91 -3.27 9.58
C ASP A 154 -9.14 -4.09 10.05
N ASP A 155 -9.35 -4.22 11.35
CA ASP A 155 -10.56 -4.82 11.92
C ASP A 155 -11.85 -4.07 11.47
N GLU A 156 -11.79 -2.73 11.34
CA GLU A 156 -12.91 -1.93 10.80
C GLU A 156 -13.13 -2.20 9.31
N VAL A 157 -12.05 -2.32 8.53
CA VAL A 157 -12.11 -2.68 7.09
C VAL A 157 -12.76 -4.05 6.93
N ASP A 158 -12.35 -5.04 7.72
CA ASP A 158 -12.91 -6.39 7.70
C ASP A 158 -14.42 -6.39 8.03
N ALA A 159 -14.84 -5.63 9.04
CA ALA A 159 -16.26 -5.50 9.40
C ALA A 159 -17.08 -4.87 8.26
N LEU A 160 -16.57 -3.82 7.61
CA LEU A 160 -17.21 -3.21 6.45
C LEU A 160 -17.27 -4.16 5.26
N HIS A 161 -16.21 -4.88 4.99
CA HIS A 161 -16.13 -5.89 3.92
C HIS A 161 -17.22 -6.97 4.11
N LEU A 162 -17.34 -7.53 5.31
CA LEU A 162 -18.42 -8.46 5.63
C LEU A 162 -19.80 -7.87 5.40
N SER A 163 -20.02 -6.60 5.77
CA SER A 163 -21.30 -5.91 5.56
C SER A 163 -21.68 -5.76 4.09
N VAL A 164 -20.71 -5.73 3.18
CA VAL A 164 -20.97 -5.72 1.73
C VAL A 164 -21.59 -7.04 1.28
N PHE A 165 -21.07 -8.17 1.76
CA PHE A 165 -21.65 -9.49 1.44
C PHE A 165 -23.07 -9.61 1.95
N ASP A 166 -23.35 -9.19 3.18
CA ASP A 166 -24.69 -9.22 3.75
C ASP A 166 -25.68 -8.40 2.91
N LYS A 167 -25.25 -7.25 2.41
CA LYS A 167 -26.08 -6.40 1.55
C LYS A 167 -26.29 -6.98 0.15
N VAL A 168 -25.28 -7.61 -0.43
CA VAL A 168 -25.31 -8.14 -1.80
C VAL A 168 -26.05 -9.49 -1.86
N LEU A 169 -25.91 -10.31 -0.82
CA LEU A 169 -26.56 -11.63 -0.72
C LEU A 169 -27.95 -11.57 -0.07
N GLY A 170 -28.34 -10.43 0.49
CA GLY A 170 -29.64 -10.22 1.10
C GLY A 170 -30.78 -10.21 0.06
N GLU A 171 -32.00 -10.56 0.49
CA GLU A 171 -33.18 -10.65 -0.37
C GLU A 171 -33.63 -9.29 -0.99
N THR A 172 -33.03 -8.20 -0.58
CA THR A 172 -33.40 -6.81 -1.02
C THR A 172 -32.41 -6.20 -2.01
N TRP A 173 -31.54 -6.99 -2.59
CA TRP A 173 -30.56 -6.53 -3.58
C TRP A 173 -31.18 -6.37 -4.97
#